data_3042b45cb74e997ae0d88a30368edeef
#
_entry.id   3042b45cb74e997ae0d88a30368edeef
#
_cell.length_a   1.000
_cell.length_b   1.000
_cell.length_c   1.000
_cell.angle_alpha   90.00
_cell.angle_beta   90.00
_cell.angle_gamma   90.00
#
_symmetry.space_group_name_H-M   'P 1'
#
loop_
_entity.id
_entity.type
_entity.pdbx_description
1 polymer ?
#
loop_
_entity_poly.entity_id
_entity_poly.type
_entity_poly.pdbx_seq_one_letter_code
_entity_poly.pdbx_strand_id
1 'polypeptide(L)'
;PSRGLGDVYKRQFTNRAVDEICDKLETIGEVDDYIRVGQTLSCDVAYRSHLLSERMKQCRNREEASRSIHSCRVFVATLSSLSGKMELFNLKRFDVAIVDEASQILEPQLVGLLSAKTPTGRDAIGKFILIGDHKQLPAVVVQSAEESVITDERLRSAGFVDCRISLFERLYRRLPEGSPFADMLDCQWRMHPDIASFANTYFYKGALRDGNAPHQISLLPFTNMGDDKWERVIATKRTAFFPTKTLCAGKKYNNEEACKTAAIVNALYRLYERNGLEFDERSVGIIAPYRHQIARIRQELDKFGISAFDTIRVDTVERFQGSQNDCIIYSFCVNDESQLEWLPSYTEESGQLIDRKLNVALTRARRQLFVLGNSRLLSRNPIYRILITHLENISSE
;
A
#
# COMPACT_ATOMS: atom_id res chain seq x y z
N PRO A 1 23.62 -13.72 12.46
CA PRO A 1 23.10 -12.59 13.21
C PRO A 1 22.35 -11.65 12.29
N SER A 2 21.03 -11.85 12.22
CA SER A 2 20.11 -11.07 11.37
C SER A 2 19.49 -9.93 12.18
N ARG A 3 20.30 -8.99 12.65
CA ARG A 3 19.85 -7.86 13.49
C ARG A 3 19.56 -6.56 12.75
N GLY A 4 19.26 -6.55 11.47
CA GLY A 4 19.16 -5.27 10.74
C GLY A 4 17.92 -5.03 9.88
N LEU A 5 17.16 -6.06 9.52
CA LEU A 5 16.14 -5.93 8.46
C LEU A 5 14.72 -5.65 8.98
N GLY A 6 14.40 -5.99 10.23
CA GLY A 6 13.08 -5.74 10.82
C GLY A 6 12.82 -4.28 11.18
N ASP A 7 13.84 -3.57 11.68
CA ASP A 7 13.69 -2.18 12.14
C ASP A 7 13.63 -1.16 11.00
N VAL A 8 14.25 -1.45 9.85
CA VAL A 8 14.17 -0.59 8.66
C VAL A 8 12.77 -0.63 8.05
N TYR A 9 12.08 -1.76 8.11
CA TYR A 9 10.73 -1.93 7.60
C TYR A 9 9.68 -1.11 8.37
N LYS A 10 9.79 -1.05 9.70
CA LYS A 10 8.81 -0.35 10.55
C LYS A 10 8.94 1.18 10.47
N ARG A 11 10.09 1.73 10.08
CA ARG A 11 10.32 3.18 10.13
C ARG A 11 9.84 3.96 8.90
N GLN A 12 9.77 3.34 7.73
CA GLN A 12 9.47 4.09 6.49
C GLN A 12 7.98 4.26 6.19
N PHE A 13 7.12 3.33 6.56
CA PHE A 13 5.69 3.40 6.17
C PHE A 13 4.84 4.26 7.13
N THR A 14 5.09 4.20 8.42
CA THR A 14 4.23 4.81 9.42
C THR A 14 4.42 6.31 9.59
N ASN A 15 5.65 6.82 9.52
CA ASN A 15 5.90 8.27 9.70
C ASN A 15 5.51 9.09 8.48
N ARG A 16 5.73 8.57 7.26
CA ARG A 16 5.28 9.22 6.03
C ARG A 16 3.75 9.33 5.98
N ALA A 17 3.03 8.29 6.37
CA ALA A 17 1.56 8.36 6.44
C ALA A 17 1.08 9.41 7.44
N VAL A 18 1.77 9.56 8.59
CA VAL A 18 1.48 10.62 9.56
C VAL A 18 1.73 12.00 8.96
N ASP A 19 2.83 12.18 8.23
CA ASP A 19 3.16 13.44 7.56
C ASP A 19 2.13 13.77 6.45
N GLU A 20 1.64 12.76 5.70
CA GLU A 20 0.57 12.92 4.72
C GLU A 20 -0.78 13.34 5.39
N ILE A 21 -1.07 12.83 6.58
CA ILE A 21 -2.24 13.28 7.36
C ILE A 21 -2.05 14.75 7.79
N CYS A 22 -0.86 15.11 8.28
CA CYS A 22 -0.55 16.50 8.63
C CYS A 22 -0.72 17.45 7.44
N ASP A 23 -0.21 17.07 6.25
CA ASP A 23 -0.39 17.82 5.00
C ASP A 23 -1.86 18.04 4.67
N LYS A 24 -2.69 17.01 4.84
CA LYS A 24 -4.13 17.13 4.60
C LYS A 24 -4.83 18.02 5.61
N LEU A 25 -4.47 17.93 6.88
CA LEU A 25 -5.03 18.82 7.92
C LEU A 25 -4.73 20.29 7.61
N GLU A 26 -3.51 20.61 7.19
CA GLU A 26 -3.14 21.97 6.79
C GLU A 26 -3.81 22.41 5.50
N THR A 27 -3.95 21.50 4.52
CA THR A 27 -4.60 21.81 3.23
C THR A 27 -6.10 22.07 3.38
N ILE A 28 -6.79 21.32 4.24
CA ILE A 28 -8.24 21.51 4.49
C ILE A 28 -8.51 22.84 5.19
N GLY A 29 -7.59 23.30 6.05
CA GLY A 29 -7.68 24.59 6.72
C GLY A 29 -8.81 24.73 7.75
N GLU A 30 -9.55 23.66 8.04
CA GLU A 30 -10.63 23.63 9.05
C GLU A 30 -10.14 23.24 10.45
N VAL A 31 -8.88 22.83 10.56
CA VAL A 31 -8.23 22.43 11.81
C VAL A 31 -7.20 23.48 12.18
N ASP A 32 -7.54 24.36 13.12
CA ASP A 32 -6.66 25.46 13.53
C ASP A 32 -5.39 24.97 14.23
N ASP A 33 -5.43 23.77 14.85
CA ASP A 33 -4.30 23.24 15.61
C ASP A 33 -4.37 21.72 15.78
N TYR A 34 -3.22 21.06 15.70
CA TYR A 34 -3.07 19.63 15.98
C TYR A 34 -1.73 19.34 16.69
N ILE A 35 -1.65 18.22 17.39
CA ILE A 35 -0.42 17.72 18.01
C ILE A 35 0.04 16.47 17.28
N ARG A 36 1.29 16.48 16.78
CA ARG A 36 1.96 15.31 16.25
C ARG A 36 2.74 14.61 17.36
N VAL A 37 2.41 13.37 17.67
CA VAL A 37 3.15 12.55 18.64
C VAL A 37 4.19 11.72 17.88
N GLY A 38 5.46 12.00 18.11
CA GLY A 38 6.58 11.35 17.40
C GLY A 38 7.92 11.91 17.79
N GLN A 39 8.96 11.50 17.06
CA GLN A 39 10.34 11.94 17.24
C GLN A 39 10.72 12.93 16.13
N THR A 40 11.55 13.91 16.46
CA THR A 40 12.01 14.95 15.53
C THR A 40 12.72 14.38 14.29
N LEU A 41 13.53 13.32 14.47
CA LEU A 41 14.27 12.68 13.36
C LEU A 41 13.39 11.93 12.38
N SER A 42 12.16 11.56 12.77
CA SER A 42 11.21 10.83 11.95
C SER A 42 10.02 11.67 11.49
N CYS A 43 10.11 12.98 11.68
CA CYS A 43 9.10 13.98 11.32
C CYS A 43 9.64 14.87 10.21
N ASP A 44 8.85 15.10 9.17
CA ASP A 44 9.20 16.09 8.17
C ASP A 44 9.39 17.46 8.80
N VAL A 45 10.34 18.24 8.26
CA VAL A 45 10.71 19.57 8.78
C VAL A 45 9.49 20.49 8.83
N ALA A 46 8.60 20.40 7.86
CA ALA A 46 7.39 21.21 7.77
C ALA A 46 6.48 21.08 9.02
N TYR A 47 6.38 19.85 9.60
CA TYR A 47 5.43 19.56 10.70
C TYR A 47 6.08 19.49 12.08
N ARG A 48 7.39 19.83 12.20
CA ARG A 48 8.12 19.76 13.48
C ARG A 48 7.56 20.70 14.55
N SER A 49 7.04 21.85 14.15
CA SER A 49 6.40 22.82 15.06
C SER A 49 5.21 22.22 15.83
N HIS A 50 4.52 21.23 15.23
CA HIS A 50 3.38 20.53 15.83
C HIS A 50 3.77 19.34 16.71
N LEU A 51 5.07 18.99 16.80
CA LEU A 51 5.49 17.90 17.68
C LEU A 51 5.15 18.21 19.14
N LEU A 52 4.61 17.19 19.84
CA LEU A 52 4.33 17.29 21.28
C LEU A 52 5.57 17.77 22.06
N SER A 53 6.76 17.27 21.73
CA SER A 53 8.01 17.67 22.37
C SER A 53 8.33 19.15 22.17
N GLU A 54 8.14 19.69 20.97
CA GLU A 54 8.40 21.11 20.69
C GLU A 54 7.37 22.00 21.38
N ARG A 55 6.11 21.58 21.39
CA ARG A 55 5.04 22.27 22.08
C ARG A 55 5.28 22.33 23.60
N MET A 56 5.76 21.24 24.21
CA MET A 56 6.08 21.19 25.63
C MET A 56 7.26 22.09 26.01
N LYS A 57 8.23 22.30 25.12
CA LYS A 57 9.35 23.25 25.34
C LYS A 57 8.89 24.71 25.46
N GLN A 58 7.75 25.05 24.85
CA GLN A 58 7.19 26.39 24.89
C GLN A 58 6.39 26.67 26.18
N CYS A 59 6.03 25.63 26.93
CA CYS A 59 5.27 25.73 28.15
C CYS A 59 6.21 26.04 29.35
N ARG A 60 5.84 27.05 30.16
CA ARG A 60 6.63 27.48 31.31
C ARG A 60 6.45 26.57 32.53
N ASN A 61 5.34 25.91 32.62
CA ASN A 61 4.99 25.06 33.77
C ASN A 61 4.02 23.94 33.35
N ARG A 62 3.74 23.03 34.32
CA ARG A 62 2.85 21.89 34.10
C ARG A 62 1.40 22.27 33.76
N GLU A 63 0.91 23.40 34.28
CA GLU A 63 -0.46 23.85 34.03
C GLU A 63 -0.61 24.34 32.59
N GLU A 64 0.39 25.06 32.06
CA GLU A 64 0.42 25.47 30.66
C GLU A 64 0.50 24.26 29.74
N ALA A 65 1.35 23.28 30.05
CA ALA A 65 1.46 22.04 29.30
C ALA A 65 0.14 21.26 29.31
N SER A 66 -0.50 21.13 30.46
CA SER A 66 -1.80 20.48 30.60
C SER A 66 -2.88 21.21 29.80
N ARG A 67 -2.97 22.54 29.90
CA ARG A 67 -3.91 23.36 29.11
C ARG A 67 -3.69 23.19 27.61
N SER A 68 -2.45 23.22 27.16
CA SER A 68 -2.08 23.03 25.75
C SER A 68 -2.53 21.66 25.20
N ILE A 69 -2.36 20.60 26.01
CA ILE A 69 -2.84 19.25 25.65
C ILE A 69 -4.38 19.21 25.62
N HIS A 70 -5.05 19.80 26.62
CA HIS A 70 -6.50 19.77 26.73
C HIS A 70 -7.19 20.58 25.62
N SER A 71 -6.66 21.73 25.26
CA SER A 71 -7.25 22.61 24.24
C SER A 71 -7.14 22.03 22.82
N CYS A 72 -6.08 21.28 22.52
CA CYS A 72 -5.88 20.70 21.20
C CYS A 72 -6.86 19.54 20.96
N ARG A 73 -7.61 19.59 19.86
CA ARG A 73 -8.64 18.61 19.53
C ARG A 73 -8.11 17.41 18.76
N VAL A 74 -7.09 17.60 17.93
CA VAL A 74 -6.57 16.60 17.00
C VAL A 74 -5.17 16.17 17.40
N PHE A 75 -4.97 14.84 17.50
CA PHE A 75 -3.68 14.24 17.74
C PHE A 75 -3.37 13.26 16.61
N VAL A 76 -2.20 13.37 16.02
CA VAL A 76 -1.74 12.50 14.93
C VAL A 76 -0.50 11.75 15.38
N ALA A 77 -0.50 10.43 15.23
CA ALA A 77 0.58 9.59 15.74
C ALA A 77 0.73 8.31 14.94
N THR A 78 1.92 7.72 14.95
CA THR A 78 2.03 6.30 14.70
C THR A 78 1.60 5.51 15.95
N LEU A 79 1.10 4.30 15.76
CA LEU A 79 0.75 3.42 16.88
C LEU A 79 1.93 3.22 17.85
N SER A 80 3.13 3.00 17.31
CA SER A 80 4.35 2.84 18.13
C SER A 80 4.72 4.08 18.92
N SER A 81 4.54 5.28 18.34
CA SER A 81 4.81 6.54 19.05
C SER A 81 3.82 6.77 20.17
N LEU A 82 2.55 6.43 19.95
CA LEU A 82 1.49 6.59 20.95
C LEU A 82 1.62 5.56 22.08
N SER A 83 1.97 4.31 21.76
CA SER A 83 2.25 3.28 22.77
C SER A 83 3.39 3.65 23.73
N GLY A 84 4.34 4.47 23.27
CA GLY A 84 5.40 5.03 24.12
C GLY A 84 4.98 6.29 24.91
N LYS A 85 3.73 6.70 24.82
CA LYS A 85 3.18 7.93 25.44
C LYS A 85 1.80 7.70 26.07
N MET A 86 1.60 6.53 26.67
CA MET A 86 0.30 6.15 27.27
C MET A 86 -0.10 7.09 28.41
N GLU A 87 0.83 7.82 29.00
CA GLU A 87 0.55 8.87 29.99
C GLU A 87 -0.34 10.01 29.47
N LEU A 88 -0.44 10.21 28.15
CA LEU A 88 -1.36 11.16 27.56
C LEU A 88 -2.82 10.87 27.94
N PHE A 89 -3.19 9.60 28.10
CA PHE A 89 -4.52 9.17 28.49
C PHE A 89 -4.85 9.48 29.98
N ASN A 90 -3.84 9.76 30.78
CA ASN A 90 -4.03 10.30 32.13
C ASN A 90 -4.38 11.80 32.12
N LEU A 91 -3.99 12.50 31.05
CA LEU A 91 -4.20 13.93 30.92
C LEU A 91 -5.46 14.25 30.11
N LYS A 92 -5.81 13.43 29.12
CA LYS A 92 -6.89 13.73 28.20
C LYS A 92 -7.65 12.46 27.82
N ARG A 93 -8.99 12.55 27.81
CA ARG A 93 -9.88 11.58 27.19
C ARG A 93 -10.14 11.98 25.73
N PHE A 94 -10.16 11.01 24.84
CA PHE A 94 -10.48 11.21 23.43
C PHE A 94 -11.87 10.64 23.12
N ASP A 95 -12.66 11.37 22.35
CA ASP A 95 -13.99 10.89 21.95
C ASP A 95 -13.90 9.81 20.88
N VAL A 96 -12.97 9.97 19.93
CA VAL A 96 -12.79 9.06 18.80
C VAL A 96 -11.30 8.83 18.54
N ALA A 97 -10.94 7.58 18.29
CA ALA A 97 -9.67 7.20 17.66
C ALA A 97 -9.94 6.63 16.27
N ILE A 98 -9.28 7.20 15.26
CA ILE A 98 -9.31 6.70 13.88
C ILE A 98 -8.01 5.98 13.63
N VAL A 99 -8.09 4.70 13.29
CA VAL A 99 -6.93 3.85 13.00
C VAL A 99 -6.94 3.51 11.53
N ASP A 100 -6.03 4.11 10.78
CA ASP A 100 -5.87 3.85 9.36
C ASP A 100 -4.97 2.64 9.12
N GLU A 101 -5.12 1.97 7.96
CA GLU A 101 -4.45 0.72 7.60
C GLU A 101 -4.61 -0.38 8.68
N ALA A 102 -5.75 -0.41 9.36
CA ALA A 102 -6.01 -1.30 10.49
C ALA A 102 -5.93 -2.80 10.12
N SER A 103 -6.09 -3.15 8.85
CA SER A 103 -5.88 -4.51 8.33
C SER A 103 -4.43 -4.98 8.41
N GLN A 104 -3.46 -4.06 8.55
CA GLN A 104 -2.04 -4.34 8.68
C GLN A 104 -1.55 -4.32 10.13
N ILE A 105 -2.44 -4.11 11.09
CA ILE A 105 -2.11 -4.01 12.52
C ILE A 105 -2.57 -5.28 13.23
N LEU A 106 -1.64 -6.01 13.82
CA LEU A 106 -1.98 -7.16 14.64
C LEU A 106 -2.66 -6.72 15.94
N GLU A 107 -3.61 -7.50 16.41
CA GLU A 107 -4.41 -7.17 17.59
C GLU A 107 -3.58 -6.84 18.84
N PRO A 108 -2.50 -7.57 19.19
CA PRO A 108 -1.66 -7.21 20.34
C PRO A 108 -1.08 -5.80 20.28
N GLN A 109 -0.90 -5.24 19.11
CA GLN A 109 -0.39 -3.88 18.95
C GLN A 109 -1.43 -2.80 19.31
N LEU A 110 -2.74 -3.13 19.25
CA LEU A 110 -3.84 -2.24 19.59
C LEU A 110 -4.32 -2.39 21.04
N VAL A 111 -3.98 -3.48 21.72
CA VAL A 111 -4.46 -3.79 23.07
C VAL A 111 -4.22 -2.64 24.05
N GLY A 112 -3.05 -2.01 24.00
CA GLY A 112 -2.73 -0.86 24.84
C GLY A 112 -3.73 0.29 24.68
N LEU A 113 -4.09 0.63 23.44
CA LEU A 113 -5.07 1.68 23.15
C LEU A 113 -6.49 1.27 23.52
N LEU A 114 -6.88 0.03 23.20
CA LEU A 114 -8.21 -0.51 23.49
C LEU A 114 -8.49 -0.58 24.99
N SER A 115 -7.45 -0.84 25.79
CA SER A 115 -7.53 -0.98 27.24
C SER A 115 -7.20 0.31 28.03
N ALA A 116 -6.84 1.40 27.32
CA ALA A 116 -6.45 2.65 27.95
C ALA A 116 -7.56 3.22 28.85
N LYS A 117 -7.20 3.59 30.09
CA LYS A 117 -8.11 4.16 31.07
C LYS A 117 -7.64 5.56 31.49
N THR A 118 -8.59 6.38 31.83
CA THR A 118 -8.35 7.64 32.55
C THR A 118 -7.99 7.37 34.02
N PRO A 119 -7.45 8.34 34.76
CA PRO A 119 -7.21 8.20 36.20
C PRO A 119 -8.44 7.83 37.02
N THR A 120 -9.63 8.13 36.49
CA THR A 120 -10.91 7.77 37.13
C THR A 120 -11.43 6.37 36.75
N GLY A 121 -10.65 5.58 35.99
CA GLY A 121 -11.01 4.23 35.57
C GLY A 121 -11.96 4.15 34.38
N ARG A 122 -12.36 5.29 33.78
CA ARG A 122 -13.20 5.33 32.57
C ARG A 122 -12.34 5.02 31.33
N ASP A 123 -12.98 4.59 30.25
CA ASP A 123 -12.30 4.41 28.98
C ASP A 123 -11.70 5.76 28.51
N ALA A 124 -10.43 5.72 28.17
CA ALA A 124 -9.70 6.90 27.70
C ALA A 124 -10.07 7.27 26.26
N ILE A 125 -10.60 6.31 25.50
CA ILE A 125 -11.08 6.49 24.13
C ILE A 125 -12.54 6.01 24.08
N GLY A 126 -13.43 6.89 23.60
CA GLY A 126 -14.88 6.63 23.59
C GLY A 126 -15.34 5.73 22.45
N LYS A 127 -14.72 5.88 21.24
CA LYS A 127 -15.08 5.15 20.02
C LYS A 127 -13.84 4.91 19.18
N PHE A 128 -13.81 3.74 18.52
CA PHE A 128 -12.80 3.42 17.50
C PHE A 128 -13.45 3.36 16.13
N ILE A 129 -12.78 3.96 15.14
CA ILE A 129 -13.06 3.80 13.71
C ILE A 129 -11.84 3.13 13.12
N LEU A 130 -12.01 1.92 12.62
CA LEU A 130 -10.96 1.15 11.99
C LEU A 130 -11.13 1.24 10.46
N ILE A 131 -10.14 1.79 9.78
CA ILE A 131 -10.10 1.90 8.31
C ILE A 131 -9.06 0.89 7.82
N GLY A 132 -9.41 0.09 6.81
CA GLY A 132 -8.50 -0.92 6.28
C GLY A 132 -9.10 -1.69 5.13
N ASP A 133 -8.27 -2.51 4.52
CA ASP A 133 -8.66 -3.39 3.43
C ASP A 133 -8.02 -4.78 3.63
N HIS A 134 -8.81 -5.75 4.05
CA HIS A 134 -8.36 -7.13 4.27
C HIS A 134 -8.06 -7.89 2.97
N LYS A 135 -8.42 -7.32 1.81
CA LYS A 135 -8.11 -7.82 0.47
C LYS A 135 -6.77 -7.32 -0.05
N GLN A 136 -6.12 -6.43 0.69
CA GLN A 136 -4.73 -6.00 0.49
C GLN A 136 -3.79 -6.74 1.45
N LEU A 137 -2.50 -6.40 1.43
CA LEU A 137 -1.49 -7.09 2.22
C LEU A 137 -1.82 -7.08 3.72
N PRO A 138 -1.71 -8.22 4.40
CA PRO A 138 -1.91 -8.32 5.84
C PRO A 138 -0.70 -7.78 6.60
N ALA A 139 -0.82 -7.72 7.93
CA ALA A 139 0.30 -7.48 8.81
C ALA A 139 1.45 -8.48 8.56
N VAL A 140 2.69 -8.01 8.66
CA VAL A 140 3.87 -8.88 8.59
C VAL A 140 3.96 -9.67 9.88
N VAL A 141 3.93 -11.00 9.76
CA VAL A 141 4.03 -11.94 10.87
C VAL A 141 5.28 -12.79 10.72
N VAL A 142 6.01 -12.96 11.82
CA VAL A 142 7.23 -13.78 11.85
C VAL A 142 6.93 -15.22 12.29
N GLN A 143 5.85 -15.42 13.05
CA GLN A 143 5.44 -16.72 13.56
C GLN A 143 4.91 -17.64 12.45
N SER A 144 5.14 -18.94 12.59
CA SER A 144 4.57 -19.95 11.69
C SER A 144 3.04 -20.06 11.88
N ALA A 145 2.40 -20.73 10.91
CA ALA A 145 0.96 -20.98 11.00
C ALA A 145 0.60 -21.80 12.25
N GLU A 146 1.41 -22.82 12.55
CA GLU A 146 1.18 -23.73 13.68
C GLU A 146 1.32 -23.02 15.02
N GLU A 147 2.33 -22.15 15.17
CA GLU A 147 2.55 -21.35 16.38
C GLU A 147 1.50 -20.26 16.61
N SER A 148 0.74 -19.92 15.58
CA SER A 148 -0.21 -18.81 15.60
C SER A 148 -1.64 -19.23 15.88
N VAL A 149 -1.93 -20.53 15.78
CA VAL A 149 -3.28 -21.09 16.03
C VAL A 149 -3.63 -20.98 17.52
N ILE A 150 -4.80 -20.41 17.80
CA ILE A 150 -5.34 -20.33 19.17
C ILE A 150 -6.08 -21.61 19.51
N THR A 151 -5.69 -22.24 20.62
CA THR A 151 -6.30 -23.46 21.15
C THR A 151 -7.27 -23.20 22.30
N ASP A 152 -7.17 -22.06 23.00
CA ASP A 152 -8.06 -21.69 24.09
C ASP A 152 -9.49 -21.48 23.60
N GLU A 153 -10.45 -22.22 24.16
CA GLU A 153 -11.85 -22.19 23.73
C GLU A 153 -12.53 -20.85 23.96
N ARG A 154 -12.18 -20.10 25.00
CA ARG A 154 -12.77 -18.78 25.30
C ARG A 154 -12.34 -17.78 24.25
N LEU A 155 -11.05 -17.78 23.88
CA LEU A 155 -10.54 -16.93 22.82
C LEU A 155 -11.14 -17.30 21.46
N ARG A 156 -11.26 -18.59 21.16
CA ARG A 156 -11.90 -19.08 19.93
C ARG A 156 -13.38 -18.67 19.86
N SER A 157 -14.13 -18.80 20.97
CA SER A 157 -15.53 -18.35 21.01
C SER A 157 -15.68 -16.83 20.79
N ALA A 158 -14.68 -16.05 21.21
CA ALA A 158 -14.57 -14.63 20.90
C ALA A 158 -14.10 -14.35 19.44
N GLY A 159 -13.86 -15.40 18.64
CA GLY A 159 -13.40 -15.31 17.25
C GLY A 159 -11.90 -15.12 17.09
N PHE A 160 -11.13 -15.28 18.16
CA PHE A 160 -9.68 -15.22 18.14
C PHE A 160 -9.13 -16.60 17.79
N VAL A 161 -8.96 -16.87 16.50
CA VAL A 161 -8.59 -18.21 16.01
C VAL A 161 -7.14 -18.32 15.57
N ASP A 162 -6.53 -17.19 15.17
CA ASP A 162 -5.16 -17.11 14.66
C ASP A 162 -4.58 -15.74 14.99
N CYS A 163 -3.42 -15.69 15.64
CA CYS A 163 -2.72 -14.45 15.99
C CYS A 163 -2.23 -13.63 14.79
N ARG A 164 -2.21 -14.20 13.59
CA ARG A 164 -1.80 -13.52 12.36
C ARG A 164 -2.91 -12.67 11.74
N ILE A 165 -4.14 -12.82 12.22
CA ILE A 165 -5.29 -12.06 11.74
C ILE A 165 -5.35 -10.72 12.49
N SER A 166 -5.54 -9.62 11.76
CA SER A 166 -5.73 -8.30 12.36
C SER A 166 -7.07 -8.20 13.11
N LEU A 167 -7.14 -7.32 14.10
CA LEU A 167 -8.41 -7.00 14.76
C LEU A 167 -9.48 -6.58 13.74
N PHE A 168 -9.09 -5.75 12.75
CA PHE A 168 -9.97 -5.29 11.68
C PHE A 168 -10.61 -6.48 10.94
N GLU A 169 -9.79 -7.39 10.42
CA GLU A 169 -10.26 -8.56 9.66
C GLU A 169 -11.11 -9.49 10.53
N ARG A 170 -10.70 -9.71 11.79
CA ARG A 170 -11.45 -10.55 12.74
C ARG A 170 -12.83 -9.98 13.05
N LEU A 171 -12.93 -8.68 13.30
CA LEU A 171 -14.22 -8.03 13.56
C LEU A 171 -15.08 -8.03 12.30
N TYR A 172 -14.52 -7.66 11.15
CA TYR A 172 -15.23 -7.61 9.88
C TYR A 172 -15.88 -8.97 9.52
N ARG A 173 -15.14 -10.06 9.66
CA ARG A 173 -15.64 -11.42 9.38
C ARG A 173 -16.78 -11.88 10.30
N ARG A 174 -16.96 -11.24 11.44
CA ARG A 174 -18.02 -11.57 12.42
C ARG A 174 -19.26 -10.72 12.25
N LEU A 175 -19.18 -9.64 11.51
CA LEU A 175 -20.35 -8.78 11.28
C LEU A 175 -21.29 -9.48 10.30
N PRO A 176 -22.62 -9.46 10.59
CA PRO A 176 -23.61 -9.90 9.63
C PRO A 176 -23.59 -8.98 8.41
N GLU A 177 -24.01 -9.51 7.26
CA GLU A 177 -24.17 -8.73 6.04
C GLU A 177 -25.15 -7.58 6.28
N GLY A 178 -24.79 -6.37 5.79
CA GLY A 178 -25.58 -5.15 6.02
C GLY A 178 -25.49 -4.58 7.43
N SER A 179 -24.51 -5.01 8.23
CA SER A 179 -24.29 -4.46 9.58
C SER A 179 -24.05 -2.96 9.55
N PRO A 180 -24.71 -2.15 10.43
CA PRO A 180 -24.47 -0.72 10.53
C PRO A 180 -23.10 -0.36 11.11
N PHE A 181 -22.33 -1.34 11.54
CA PHE A 181 -20.98 -1.16 12.10
C PHE A 181 -19.86 -1.32 11.07
N ALA A 182 -20.20 -1.66 9.82
CA ALA A 182 -19.22 -1.73 8.72
C ALA A 182 -19.82 -1.10 7.46
N ASP A 183 -18.98 -0.34 6.77
CA ASP A 183 -19.31 0.26 5.50
C ASP A 183 -18.09 0.20 4.58
N MET A 184 -18.28 0.35 3.27
CA MET A 184 -17.23 0.34 2.27
C MET A 184 -17.13 1.71 1.60
N LEU A 185 -15.92 2.28 1.60
CA LEU A 185 -15.61 3.43 0.74
C LEU A 185 -15.55 2.94 -0.70
N ASP A 186 -16.63 3.07 -1.42
CA ASP A 186 -16.84 2.50 -2.76
C ASP A 186 -16.31 3.39 -3.90
N CYS A 187 -15.98 4.65 -3.62
CA CYS A 187 -15.49 5.58 -4.64
C CYS A 187 -13.96 5.64 -4.65
N GLN A 188 -13.34 5.19 -5.74
CA GLN A 188 -11.90 5.24 -5.93
C GLN A 188 -11.47 6.44 -6.80
N TRP A 189 -10.36 7.11 -6.43
CA TRP A 189 -9.85 8.31 -7.09
C TRP A 189 -8.44 8.10 -7.67
N ARG A 190 -7.94 6.88 -7.68
CA ARG A 190 -6.56 6.57 -8.07
C ARG A 190 -6.43 6.07 -9.50
N MET A 191 -7.10 4.97 -9.81
CA MET A 191 -6.89 4.23 -11.05
C MET A 191 -7.79 4.76 -12.17
N HIS A 192 -7.28 4.76 -13.41
CA HIS A 192 -8.17 4.84 -14.56
C HIS A 192 -9.12 3.63 -14.57
N PRO A 193 -10.39 3.76 -15.07
CA PRO A 193 -11.36 2.67 -15.09
C PRO A 193 -10.84 1.37 -15.71
N ASP A 194 -10.10 1.43 -16.81
CA ASP A 194 -9.52 0.25 -17.47
C ASP A 194 -8.54 -0.52 -16.56
N ILE A 195 -7.79 0.19 -15.72
CA ILE A 195 -6.88 -0.43 -14.75
C ILE A 195 -7.66 -0.99 -13.58
N ALA A 196 -8.67 -0.25 -13.11
CA ALA A 196 -9.50 -0.65 -11.98
C ALA A 196 -10.39 -1.88 -12.29
N SER A 197 -10.76 -2.07 -13.56
CA SER A 197 -11.77 -3.04 -14.00
C SER A 197 -11.50 -4.47 -13.49
N PHE A 198 -10.27 -4.97 -13.60
CA PHE A 198 -9.93 -6.30 -13.11
C PHE A 198 -10.08 -6.39 -11.57
N ALA A 199 -9.45 -5.48 -10.84
CA ALA A 199 -9.50 -5.50 -9.38
C ALA A 199 -10.95 -5.31 -8.89
N ASN A 200 -11.70 -4.40 -9.51
CA ASN A 200 -13.09 -4.15 -9.16
C ASN A 200 -13.96 -5.40 -9.38
N THR A 201 -13.88 -5.99 -10.56
CA THR A 201 -14.70 -7.18 -10.88
C THR A 201 -14.28 -8.39 -10.03
N TYR A 202 -12.98 -8.64 -9.92
CA TYR A 202 -12.48 -9.89 -9.36
C TYR A 202 -12.31 -9.83 -7.83
N PHE A 203 -11.85 -8.70 -7.27
CA PHE A 203 -11.60 -8.60 -5.82
C PHE A 203 -12.72 -7.87 -5.07
N TYR A 204 -13.39 -6.90 -5.71
CA TYR A 204 -14.39 -6.06 -5.05
C TYR A 204 -15.83 -6.28 -5.58
N LYS A 205 -16.06 -7.35 -6.38
CA LYS A 205 -17.41 -7.76 -6.86
C LYS A 205 -18.17 -6.66 -7.59
N GLY A 206 -17.47 -5.75 -8.27
CA GLY A 206 -18.07 -4.62 -8.99
C GLY A 206 -18.51 -3.46 -8.09
N ALA A 207 -18.17 -3.48 -6.80
CA ALA A 207 -18.64 -2.47 -5.84
C ALA A 207 -17.90 -1.14 -5.93
N LEU A 208 -16.73 -1.07 -6.58
CA LEU A 208 -15.99 0.18 -6.74
C LEU A 208 -16.57 1.05 -7.85
N ARG A 209 -16.70 2.34 -7.56
CA ARG A 209 -17.08 3.40 -8.51
C ARG A 209 -15.90 4.35 -8.73
N ASP A 210 -15.79 4.90 -9.92
CA ASP A 210 -14.75 5.87 -10.23
C ASP A 210 -15.15 7.27 -9.77
N GLY A 211 -14.17 8.03 -9.23
CA GLY A 211 -14.38 9.36 -8.68
C GLY A 211 -14.32 10.49 -9.70
N ASN A 212 -14.12 10.19 -11.00
CA ASN A 212 -13.97 11.15 -12.09
C ASN A 212 -12.82 12.17 -11.89
N ALA A 213 -11.70 11.74 -11.29
CA ALA A 213 -10.50 12.56 -11.25
C ALA A 213 -9.99 12.85 -12.69
N PRO A 214 -9.33 13.98 -12.96
CA PRO A 214 -8.90 14.35 -14.31
C PRO A 214 -8.13 13.23 -15.03
N HIS A 215 -7.27 12.51 -14.36
CA HIS A 215 -6.50 11.41 -14.96
C HIS A 215 -7.33 10.13 -15.18
N GLN A 216 -8.53 10.00 -14.59
CA GLN A 216 -9.45 8.88 -14.79
C GLN A 216 -10.29 9.06 -16.05
N ILE A 217 -10.53 10.29 -16.47
CA ILE A 217 -11.38 10.61 -17.62
C ILE A 217 -10.58 11.11 -18.83
N SER A 218 -9.31 11.49 -18.66
CA SER A 218 -8.47 11.99 -19.75
C SER A 218 -7.88 10.88 -20.59
N LEU A 219 -7.62 11.15 -21.85
CA LEU A 219 -6.78 10.31 -22.72
C LEU A 219 -5.34 10.27 -22.20
N LEU A 220 -4.54 9.33 -22.72
CA LEU A 220 -3.11 9.33 -22.51
C LEU A 220 -2.50 10.59 -23.12
N PRO A 221 -1.53 11.24 -22.46
CA PRO A 221 -1.02 12.55 -22.86
C PRO A 221 0.01 12.49 -24.00
N PHE A 222 0.03 11.41 -24.79
CA PHE A 222 1.02 11.15 -25.83
C PHE A 222 0.45 11.39 -27.21
N THR A 223 0.58 12.61 -27.72
CA THR A 223 0.16 12.99 -29.08
C THR A 223 1.23 12.68 -30.13
N ASN A 224 2.51 12.76 -29.74
CA ASN A 224 3.66 12.40 -30.57
C ASN A 224 4.21 11.03 -30.15
N MET A 225 3.85 9.98 -30.90
CA MET A 225 4.13 8.58 -30.53
C MET A 225 5.51 8.08 -30.97
N GLY A 226 6.21 8.76 -31.87
CA GLY A 226 7.45 8.26 -32.47
C GLY A 226 7.24 7.02 -33.36
N ASP A 227 8.36 6.45 -33.83
CA ASP A 227 8.35 5.29 -34.73
C ASP A 227 8.68 3.95 -34.07
N ASP A 228 9.17 3.97 -32.84
CA ASP A 228 9.51 2.75 -32.09
C ASP A 228 8.24 1.97 -31.69
N LYS A 229 8.31 0.63 -31.84
CA LYS A 229 7.19 -0.25 -31.53
C LYS A 229 6.73 -0.18 -30.07
N TRP A 230 7.67 0.02 -29.13
CA TRP A 230 7.35 0.14 -27.71
C TRP A 230 6.66 1.49 -27.45
N GLU A 231 7.19 2.57 -28.03
CA GLU A 231 6.57 3.90 -27.91
C GLU A 231 5.12 3.88 -28.42
N ARG A 232 4.85 3.24 -29.57
CA ARG A 232 3.49 3.12 -30.13
C ARG A 232 2.55 2.36 -29.19
N VAL A 233 2.97 1.21 -28.66
CA VAL A 233 2.14 0.41 -27.74
C VAL A 233 1.88 1.21 -26.46
N ILE A 234 2.91 1.82 -25.88
CA ILE A 234 2.78 2.57 -24.62
C ILE A 234 1.93 3.83 -24.82
N ALA A 235 2.04 4.49 -25.96
CA ALA A 235 1.26 5.70 -26.24
C ALA A 235 -0.24 5.42 -26.44
N THR A 236 -0.62 4.19 -26.82
CA THR A 236 -2.00 3.83 -27.15
C THR A 236 -2.68 2.95 -26.13
N LYS A 237 -1.93 2.21 -25.29
CA LYS A 237 -2.48 1.23 -24.36
C LYS A 237 -2.38 1.69 -22.90
N ARG A 238 -3.47 1.57 -22.18
CA ARG A 238 -3.48 1.79 -20.72
C ARG A 238 -3.05 0.57 -19.96
N THR A 239 -3.41 -0.58 -20.47
CA THR A 239 -3.03 -1.87 -19.89
C THR A 239 -2.48 -2.78 -20.98
N ALA A 240 -1.45 -3.56 -20.66
CA ALA A 240 -0.95 -4.59 -21.58
C ALA A 240 -0.26 -5.71 -20.80
N PHE A 241 -0.38 -6.93 -21.34
CA PHE A 241 0.44 -8.06 -20.96
C PHE A 241 1.54 -8.30 -22.00
N PHE A 242 2.79 -8.34 -21.55
CA PHE A 242 3.95 -8.60 -22.41
C PHE A 242 4.50 -10.00 -22.13
N PRO A 243 4.16 -10.99 -22.94
CA PRO A 243 4.59 -12.36 -22.70
C PRO A 243 6.11 -12.51 -22.84
N THR A 244 6.70 -13.36 -22.00
CA THR A 244 8.09 -13.79 -22.08
C THR A 244 8.16 -15.28 -22.38
N LYS A 245 9.22 -15.69 -23.07
CA LYS A 245 9.42 -17.09 -23.50
C LYS A 245 10.53 -17.77 -22.73
N THR A 246 11.58 -17.01 -22.41
CA THR A 246 12.79 -17.52 -21.74
C THR A 246 12.48 -17.86 -20.29
N LEU A 247 12.92 -19.02 -19.85
CA LEU A 247 12.88 -19.47 -18.47
C LEU A 247 14.31 -19.55 -17.92
N CYS A 248 14.50 -19.06 -16.73
CA CYS A 248 15.73 -19.18 -15.95
C CYS A 248 15.50 -20.18 -14.82
N ALA A 249 15.38 -21.46 -15.13
CA ALA A 249 14.99 -22.52 -14.18
C ALA A 249 15.78 -22.45 -12.86
N GLY A 250 15.06 -22.53 -11.74
CA GLY A 250 15.60 -22.45 -10.39
C GLY A 250 16.14 -21.06 -9.99
N LYS A 251 16.02 -20.04 -10.84
CA LYS A 251 16.51 -18.68 -10.55
C LYS A 251 15.38 -17.77 -10.10
N LYS A 252 15.72 -16.78 -9.26
CA LYS A 252 14.85 -15.68 -8.81
C LYS A 252 15.07 -14.40 -9.63
N TYR A 253 15.43 -14.56 -10.91
CA TYR A 253 15.53 -13.51 -11.91
C TYR A 253 15.18 -14.06 -13.29
N ASN A 254 14.70 -13.20 -14.17
CA ASN A 254 14.45 -13.49 -15.58
C ASN A 254 15.02 -12.35 -16.42
N ASN A 255 16.01 -12.68 -17.24
CA ASN A 255 16.71 -11.68 -18.06
C ASN A 255 15.80 -11.06 -19.11
N GLU A 256 14.93 -11.86 -19.75
CA GLU A 256 14.03 -11.35 -20.78
C GLU A 256 13.03 -10.35 -20.18
N GLU A 257 12.46 -10.64 -19.00
CA GLU A 257 11.59 -9.70 -18.29
C GLU A 257 12.34 -8.42 -17.91
N ALA A 258 13.57 -8.53 -17.41
CA ALA A 258 14.38 -7.37 -17.05
C ALA A 258 14.69 -6.47 -18.26
N CYS A 259 15.11 -7.07 -19.39
CA CYS A 259 15.38 -6.35 -20.63
C CYS A 259 14.12 -5.67 -21.18
N LYS A 260 12.97 -6.37 -21.21
CA LYS A 260 11.70 -5.81 -21.66
C LYS A 260 11.22 -4.68 -20.74
N THR A 261 11.35 -4.85 -19.43
CA THR A 261 11.02 -3.81 -18.45
C THR A 261 11.83 -2.54 -18.72
N ALA A 262 13.14 -2.66 -18.89
CA ALA A 262 14.02 -1.53 -19.17
C ALA A 262 13.71 -0.88 -20.53
N ALA A 263 13.37 -1.67 -21.55
CA ALA A 263 12.94 -1.15 -22.86
C ALA A 263 11.63 -0.35 -22.77
N ILE A 264 10.65 -0.82 -21.97
CA ILE A 264 9.39 -0.12 -21.72
C ILE A 264 9.66 1.21 -21.02
N VAL A 265 10.51 1.22 -19.98
CA VAL A 265 10.88 2.44 -19.26
C VAL A 265 11.54 3.45 -20.18
N ASN A 266 12.49 3.00 -21.01
CA ASN A 266 13.18 3.88 -21.96
C ASN A 266 12.21 4.47 -23.02
N ALA A 267 11.29 3.64 -23.51
CA ALA A 267 10.26 4.12 -24.46
C ALA A 267 9.30 5.13 -23.79
N LEU A 268 8.91 4.87 -22.54
CA LEU A 268 8.08 5.80 -21.76
C LEU A 268 8.82 7.15 -21.54
N TYR A 269 10.08 7.10 -21.15
CA TYR A 269 10.92 8.28 -20.99
C TYR A 269 10.97 9.13 -22.28
N ARG A 270 11.23 8.48 -23.44
CA ARG A 270 11.24 9.17 -24.74
C ARG A 270 9.89 9.78 -25.09
N LEU A 271 8.77 9.10 -24.75
CA LEU A 271 7.44 9.67 -24.95
C LEU A 271 7.21 10.90 -24.10
N TYR A 272 7.67 10.90 -22.85
CA TYR A 272 7.61 12.09 -21.99
C TYR A 272 8.41 13.24 -22.60
N GLU A 273 9.65 13.02 -22.99
CA GLU A 273 10.49 14.04 -23.64
C GLU A 273 9.84 14.61 -24.91
N ARG A 274 9.36 13.73 -25.83
CA ARG A 274 8.73 14.14 -27.09
C ARG A 274 7.46 14.97 -26.90
N ASN A 275 6.76 14.76 -25.82
CA ASN A 275 5.50 15.43 -25.52
C ASN A 275 5.67 16.58 -24.52
N GLY A 276 6.90 16.94 -24.15
CA GLY A 276 7.20 18.04 -23.23
C GLY A 276 6.67 17.79 -21.81
N LEU A 277 6.58 16.53 -21.39
CA LEU A 277 6.11 16.12 -20.08
C LEU A 277 7.30 15.94 -19.14
N GLU A 278 7.12 16.29 -17.87
CA GLU A 278 8.12 16.05 -16.83
C GLU A 278 8.17 14.59 -16.46
N PHE A 279 9.36 13.98 -16.51
CA PHE A 279 9.61 12.62 -16.06
C PHE A 279 10.27 12.65 -14.68
N ASP A 280 9.53 12.22 -13.66
CA ASP A 280 9.92 12.27 -12.26
C ASP A 280 9.77 10.90 -11.57
N GLU A 281 9.98 10.85 -10.25
CA GLU A 281 9.83 9.65 -9.42
C GLU A 281 8.40 9.07 -9.40
N ARG A 282 7.39 9.86 -9.81
CA ARG A 282 5.98 9.46 -9.88
C ARG A 282 5.59 8.92 -11.23
N SER A 283 6.41 9.16 -12.25
CA SER A 283 6.11 8.76 -13.63
C SER A 283 6.04 7.26 -13.80
N VAL A 284 6.98 6.50 -13.21
CA VAL A 284 6.99 5.04 -13.31
C VAL A 284 7.45 4.37 -12.00
N GLY A 285 6.79 3.26 -11.66
CA GLY A 285 7.20 2.36 -10.60
C GLY A 285 7.30 0.94 -11.13
N ILE A 286 8.30 0.19 -10.69
CA ILE A 286 8.54 -1.19 -11.13
C ILE A 286 8.41 -2.12 -9.94
N ILE A 287 7.50 -3.08 -10.04
CA ILE A 287 7.26 -4.09 -9.01
C ILE A 287 7.82 -5.43 -9.46
N ALA A 288 8.64 -6.07 -8.62
CA ALA A 288 9.13 -7.41 -8.86
C ALA A 288 9.21 -8.19 -7.53
N PRO A 289 8.95 -9.53 -7.54
CA PRO A 289 8.83 -10.29 -6.29
C PRO A 289 10.18 -10.58 -5.63
N TYR A 290 11.28 -10.53 -6.36
CA TYR A 290 12.58 -11.01 -5.89
C TYR A 290 13.66 -9.93 -5.99
N ARG A 291 14.49 -9.81 -4.97
CA ARG A 291 15.64 -8.88 -4.96
C ARG A 291 16.60 -9.11 -6.12
N HIS A 292 16.80 -10.35 -6.56
CA HIS A 292 17.63 -10.65 -7.72
C HIS A 292 17.03 -10.10 -9.02
N GLN A 293 15.71 -10.15 -9.18
CA GLN A 293 15.03 -9.53 -10.31
C GLN A 293 15.13 -8.01 -10.27
N ILE A 294 14.95 -7.41 -9.09
CA ILE A 294 15.13 -5.97 -8.87
C ILE A 294 16.55 -5.54 -9.29
N ALA A 295 17.57 -6.24 -8.81
CA ALA A 295 18.95 -5.94 -9.17
C ALA A 295 19.19 -6.10 -10.68
N ARG A 296 18.61 -7.12 -11.31
CA ARG A 296 18.72 -7.35 -12.74
C ARG A 296 18.06 -6.25 -13.56
N ILE A 297 16.86 -5.82 -13.16
CA ILE A 297 16.17 -4.69 -13.79
C ILE A 297 17.00 -3.41 -13.68
N ARG A 298 17.60 -3.13 -12.51
CA ARG A 298 18.50 -1.98 -12.32
C ARG A 298 19.67 -2.02 -13.28
N GLN A 299 20.34 -3.16 -13.38
CA GLN A 299 21.47 -3.34 -14.33
C GLN A 299 21.07 -3.09 -15.79
N GLU A 300 19.84 -3.46 -16.18
CA GLU A 300 19.37 -3.19 -17.55
C GLU A 300 19.01 -1.70 -17.75
N LEU A 301 18.48 -1.01 -16.72
CA LEU A 301 18.23 0.42 -16.75
C LEU A 301 19.53 1.24 -16.84
N ASP A 302 20.55 0.85 -16.06
CA ASP A 302 21.86 1.52 -16.02
C ASP A 302 22.56 1.55 -17.39
N LYS A 303 22.29 0.57 -18.28
CA LYS A 303 22.86 0.53 -19.64
C LYS A 303 22.44 1.70 -20.51
N PHE A 304 21.33 2.37 -20.21
CA PHE A 304 20.88 3.52 -20.96
C PHE A 304 21.63 4.82 -20.60
N GLY A 305 22.30 4.87 -19.44
CA GLY A 305 23.04 6.06 -19.00
C GLY A 305 22.18 7.30 -18.75
N ILE A 306 20.89 7.11 -18.48
CA ILE A 306 19.92 8.20 -18.25
C ILE A 306 19.77 8.42 -16.75
N SER A 307 20.22 9.55 -16.24
CA SER A 307 20.20 9.87 -14.79
C SER A 307 18.79 9.88 -14.18
N ALA A 308 17.78 10.21 -14.96
CA ALA A 308 16.39 10.16 -14.51
C ALA A 308 15.97 8.73 -14.06
N PHE A 309 16.64 7.67 -14.54
CA PHE A 309 16.33 6.30 -14.16
C PHE A 309 16.79 5.95 -12.75
N ASP A 310 17.71 6.71 -12.16
CA ASP A 310 18.16 6.53 -10.77
C ASP A 310 17.04 6.81 -9.78
N THR A 311 16.11 7.70 -10.12
CA THR A 311 14.97 8.09 -9.27
C THR A 311 13.82 7.08 -9.33
N ILE A 312 13.78 6.21 -10.35
CA ILE A 312 12.71 5.23 -10.52
C ILE A 312 12.71 4.24 -9.35
N ARG A 313 11.56 4.06 -8.77
CA ARG A 313 11.39 3.05 -7.73
C ARG A 313 11.26 1.66 -8.33
N VAL A 314 12.20 0.76 -7.99
CA VAL A 314 12.15 -0.68 -8.32
C VAL A 314 12.18 -1.45 -7.01
N ASP A 315 11.07 -2.07 -6.62
CA ASP A 315 10.99 -2.75 -5.32
C ASP A 315 9.93 -3.86 -5.31
N THR A 316 9.79 -4.53 -4.17
CA THR A 316 8.74 -5.54 -3.96
C THR A 316 7.38 -4.89 -3.72
N VAL A 317 6.31 -5.68 -3.89
CA VAL A 317 4.94 -5.20 -3.69
C VAL A 317 4.70 -4.69 -2.26
N GLU A 318 5.30 -5.34 -1.27
CA GLU A 318 5.18 -4.94 0.15
C GLU A 318 5.70 -3.52 0.38
N ARG A 319 6.73 -3.13 -0.35
CA ARG A 319 7.29 -1.79 -0.25
C ARG A 319 6.50 -0.76 -1.06
N PHE A 320 5.79 -1.18 -2.09
CA PHE A 320 4.89 -0.30 -2.85
C PHE A 320 3.58 0.03 -2.13
N GLN A 321 3.26 -0.65 -1.05
CA GLN A 321 2.05 -0.36 -0.29
C GLN A 321 2.04 1.10 0.18
N GLY A 322 0.87 1.77 0.10
CA GLY A 322 0.72 3.21 0.35
C GLY A 322 1.22 4.14 -0.76
N SER A 323 2.02 3.65 -1.73
CA SER A 323 2.50 4.47 -2.86
C SER A 323 1.65 4.32 -4.11
N GLN A 324 1.89 5.19 -5.10
CA GLN A 324 1.25 5.15 -6.41
C GLN A 324 2.15 5.81 -7.45
N ASN A 325 2.08 5.34 -8.70
CA ASN A 325 2.77 5.92 -9.84
C ASN A 325 1.82 6.06 -11.03
N ASP A 326 2.14 6.93 -11.96
CA ASP A 326 1.35 7.09 -13.18
C ASP A 326 1.38 5.80 -14.02
N CYS A 327 2.55 5.21 -14.18
CA CYS A 327 2.73 3.89 -14.79
C CYS A 327 3.28 2.88 -13.77
N ILE A 328 2.69 1.71 -13.68
CA ILE A 328 3.24 0.56 -12.97
C ILE A 328 3.63 -0.52 -13.97
N ILE A 329 4.84 -1.04 -13.81
CA ILE A 329 5.34 -2.21 -14.54
C ILE A 329 5.49 -3.35 -13.53
N TYR A 330 4.75 -4.44 -13.72
CA TYR A 330 4.83 -5.61 -12.85
C TYR A 330 5.51 -6.78 -13.57
N SER A 331 6.71 -7.13 -13.12
CA SER A 331 7.48 -8.29 -13.58
C SER A 331 7.19 -9.47 -12.66
N PHE A 332 6.47 -10.48 -13.13
CA PHE A 332 6.12 -11.66 -12.34
C PHE A 332 7.33 -12.54 -11.98
N CYS A 333 8.32 -12.61 -12.87
CA CYS A 333 9.55 -13.37 -12.69
C CYS A 333 9.33 -14.83 -12.28
N VAL A 334 8.35 -15.51 -12.91
CA VAL A 334 8.07 -16.93 -12.69
C VAL A 334 8.81 -17.75 -13.73
N ASN A 335 9.73 -18.59 -13.26
CA ASN A 335 10.59 -19.43 -14.10
C ASN A 335 10.31 -20.94 -13.95
N ASP A 336 9.61 -21.32 -12.89
CA ASP A 336 9.15 -22.68 -12.62
C ASP A 336 7.81 -22.69 -11.87
N GLU A 337 7.15 -23.85 -11.87
CA GLU A 337 5.80 -23.99 -11.30
C GLU A 337 5.77 -23.83 -9.79
N SER A 338 6.83 -24.25 -9.09
CA SER A 338 6.90 -24.17 -7.63
C SER A 338 6.83 -22.72 -7.14
N GLN A 339 7.28 -21.78 -7.95
CA GLN A 339 7.22 -20.35 -7.60
C GLN A 339 5.79 -19.81 -7.55
N LEU A 340 4.84 -20.44 -8.23
CA LEU A 340 3.41 -20.07 -8.16
C LEU A 340 2.78 -20.35 -6.80
N GLU A 341 3.36 -21.22 -6.00
CA GLU A 341 2.89 -21.53 -4.63
C GLU A 341 3.27 -20.44 -3.63
N TRP A 342 4.44 -19.81 -3.85
CA TRP A 342 5.02 -18.82 -2.93
C TRP A 342 4.82 -17.36 -3.34
N LEU A 343 4.48 -17.14 -4.60
CA LEU A 343 4.31 -15.79 -5.13
C LEU A 343 3.06 -15.09 -4.57
N PRO A 344 1.88 -15.73 -4.56
CA PRO A 344 0.66 -15.10 -4.08
C PRO A 344 0.59 -15.02 -2.55
N SER A 345 -0.30 -14.16 -2.06
CA SER A 345 -0.72 -14.11 -0.67
C SER A 345 -2.24 -14.22 -0.63
N TYR A 346 -2.71 -15.44 -0.44
CA TYR A 346 -4.14 -15.73 -0.54
C TYR A 346 -4.93 -15.39 0.73
N THR A 347 -6.15 -14.93 0.51
CA THR A 347 -7.27 -14.95 1.46
C THR A 347 -8.52 -15.42 0.73
N GLU A 348 -9.48 -15.93 1.49
CA GLU A 348 -10.76 -16.37 0.96
C GLU A 348 -11.90 -15.54 1.54
N GLU A 349 -12.81 -15.11 0.69
CA GLU A 349 -14.02 -14.40 1.09
C GLU A 349 -15.21 -14.91 0.28
N SER A 350 -16.22 -15.43 0.96
CA SER A 350 -17.44 -15.97 0.33
C SER A 350 -17.15 -17.00 -0.78
N GLY A 351 -16.19 -17.89 -0.56
CA GLY A 351 -15.78 -18.92 -1.54
C GLY A 351 -14.90 -18.41 -2.69
N GLN A 352 -14.56 -17.12 -2.71
CA GLN A 352 -13.68 -16.53 -3.72
C GLN A 352 -12.25 -16.37 -3.16
N LEU A 353 -11.28 -16.91 -3.90
CA LEU A 353 -9.86 -16.77 -3.59
C LEU A 353 -9.34 -15.41 -4.07
N ILE A 354 -8.69 -14.67 -3.19
CA ILE A 354 -8.13 -13.34 -3.45
C ILE A 354 -6.63 -13.38 -3.26
N ASP A 355 -5.86 -12.99 -4.27
CA ASP A 355 -4.42 -12.74 -4.11
C ASP A 355 -4.17 -11.29 -3.69
N ARG A 356 -3.86 -11.13 -2.40
CA ARG A 356 -3.60 -9.82 -1.76
C ARG A 356 -2.41 -9.09 -2.38
N LYS A 357 -1.34 -9.83 -2.76
CA LYS A 357 -0.16 -9.23 -3.40
C LYS A 357 -0.49 -8.70 -4.78
N LEU A 358 -1.19 -9.49 -5.57
CA LEU A 358 -1.65 -9.07 -6.89
C LEU A 358 -2.54 -7.84 -6.78
N ASN A 359 -3.53 -7.86 -5.90
CA ASN A 359 -4.42 -6.71 -5.69
C ASN A 359 -3.64 -5.43 -5.40
N VAL A 360 -2.68 -5.49 -4.46
CA VAL A 360 -1.83 -4.33 -4.18
C VAL A 360 -1.02 -3.92 -5.40
N ALA A 361 -0.38 -4.84 -6.10
CA ALA A 361 0.47 -4.52 -7.25
C ALA A 361 -0.31 -3.78 -8.36
N LEU A 362 -1.48 -4.29 -8.74
CA LEU A 362 -2.30 -3.69 -9.79
C LEU A 362 -2.85 -2.32 -9.39
N THR A 363 -3.27 -2.18 -8.14
CA THR A 363 -3.91 -0.96 -7.64
C THR A 363 -2.93 0.18 -7.30
N ARG A 364 -1.64 0.03 -7.62
CA ARG A 364 -0.65 1.13 -7.52
C ARG A 364 -0.61 2.03 -8.75
N ALA A 365 -1.13 1.57 -9.89
CA ALA A 365 -1.14 2.30 -11.15
C ALA A 365 -2.25 3.36 -11.18
N ARG A 366 -1.92 4.56 -11.70
CA ARG A 366 -2.90 5.63 -11.91
C ARG A 366 -3.40 5.68 -13.35
N ARG A 367 -2.47 5.66 -14.32
CA ARG A 367 -2.74 5.90 -15.74
C ARG A 367 -2.45 4.70 -16.63
N GLN A 368 -1.41 3.92 -16.31
CA GLN A 368 -0.99 2.77 -17.11
C GLN A 368 -0.51 1.61 -16.24
N LEU A 369 -0.79 0.40 -16.68
CA LEU A 369 -0.38 -0.84 -16.03
C LEU A 369 0.17 -1.81 -17.09
N PHE A 370 1.44 -2.17 -16.97
CA PHE A 370 2.11 -3.13 -17.82
C PHE A 370 2.55 -4.34 -17.03
N VAL A 371 2.21 -5.52 -17.51
CA VAL A 371 2.49 -6.78 -16.82
C VAL A 371 3.35 -7.66 -17.71
N LEU A 372 4.42 -8.22 -17.14
CA LEU A 372 5.35 -9.11 -17.85
C LEU A 372 5.42 -10.48 -17.17
N GLY A 373 5.53 -11.52 -17.97
CA GLY A 373 5.76 -12.87 -17.45
C GLY A 373 5.58 -13.97 -18.49
N ASN A 374 5.91 -15.19 -18.10
CA ASN A 374 5.68 -16.35 -18.93
C ASN A 374 4.21 -16.78 -18.90
N SER A 375 3.45 -16.50 -19.97
CA SER A 375 2.02 -16.76 -20.02
C SER A 375 1.68 -18.23 -19.77
N ARG A 376 2.47 -19.17 -20.29
CA ARG A 376 2.23 -20.62 -20.11
C ARG A 376 2.33 -21.05 -18.64
N LEU A 377 3.32 -20.55 -17.90
CA LEU A 377 3.46 -20.85 -16.48
C LEU A 377 2.40 -20.11 -15.66
N LEU A 378 2.23 -18.82 -15.89
CA LEU A 378 1.26 -18.01 -15.14
C LEU A 378 -0.17 -18.53 -15.31
N SER A 379 -0.55 -19.02 -16.48
CA SER A 379 -1.88 -19.58 -16.73
C SER A 379 -2.19 -20.87 -15.95
N ARG A 380 -1.23 -21.47 -15.28
CA ARG A 380 -1.48 -22.57 -14.33
C ARG A 380 -2.12 -22.08 -13.03
N ASN A 381 -1.91 -20.83 -12.68
CA ASN A 381 -2.64 -20.18 -11.59
C ASN A 381 -3.97 -19.60 -12.14
N PRO A 382 -5.12 -19.97 -11.56
CA PRO A 382 -6.42 -19.52 -12.07
C PRO A 382 -6.59 -18.00 -12.11
N ILE A 383 -6.11 -17.28 -11.09
CA ILE A 383 -6.23 -15.82 -10.98
C ILE A 383 -5.37 -15.15 -12.06
N TYR A 384 -4.13 -15.62 -12.24
CA TYR A 384 -3.21 -15.03 -13.23
C TYR A 384 -3.67 -15.32 -14.66
N ARG A 385 -4.28 -16.49 -14.91
CA ARG A 385 -4.88 -16.79 -16.20
C ARG A 385 -6.01 -15.82 -16.55
N ILE A 386 -6.91 -15.54 -15.59
CA ILE A 386 -8.00 -14.58 -15.79
C ILE A 386 -7.43 -13.18 -15.99
N LEU A 387 -6.41 -12.78 -15.25
CA LEU A 387 -5.73 -11.49 -15.42
C LEU A 387 -5.15 -11.34 -16.83
N ILE A 388 -4.42 -12.34 -17.31
CA ILE A 388 -3.81 -12.31 -18.66
C ILE A 388 -4.89 -12.14 -19.71
N THR A 389 -5.93 -12.97 -19.66
CA THR A 389 -7.06 -12.89 -20.61
C THR A 389 -7.76 -11.52 -20.55
N HIS A 390 -7.93 -10.96 -19.36
CA HIS A 390 -8.54 -9.64 -19.20
C HIS A 390 -7.68 -8.52 -19.83
N LEU A 391 -6.37 -8.55 -19.60
CA LEU A 391 -5.45 -7.56 -20.17
C LEU A 391 -5.31 -7.67 -21.70
N GLU A 392 -5.39 -8.90 -22.26
CA GLU A 392 -5.38 -9.14 -23.70
C GLU A 392 -6.66 -8.64 -24.37
N ASN A 393 -7.83 -8.83 -23.74
CA ASN A 393 -9.12 -8.38 -24.27
C ASN A 393 -9.21 -6.84 -24.33
N ILE A 394 -8.87 -6.14 -23.23
CA ILE A 394 -8.85 -4.67 -23.23
C ILE A 394 -7.84 -4.12 -24.24
N SER A 395 -6.75 -4.85 -24.49
CA SER A 395 -5.72 -4.44 -25.44
C SER A 395 -6.17 -4.61 -26.91
N SER A 396 -7.25 -5.33 -27.16
CA SER A 396 -7.78 -5.62 -28.50
C SER A 396 -8.90 -4.66 -28.94
N GLU A 397 -9.50 -3.96 -27.98
CA GLU A 397 -10.42 -2.83 -28.20
C GLU A 397 -9.67 -1.51 -28.35
#